data_f91f57e615edf62ca3fb9c761abc96e1
#
_entry.id   f91f57e615edf62ca3fb9c761abc96e1
#
_cell.length_a   1.000
_cell.length_b   1.000
_cell.length_c   1.000
_cell.angle_alpha   90.00
_cell.angle_beta   90.00
_cell.angle_gamma   90.00
#
_symmetry.space_group_name_H-M   'P 1'
#
loop_
_entity.id
_entity.type
_entity.pdbx_description
1 polymer ?
#
loop_
_entity_poly.entity_id
_entity_poly.type
_entity_poly.pdbx_seq_one_letter_code
_entity_poly.pdbx_strand_id
1 'polypeptide(L)'
;RNHLSTNLAISSKKFDIQGDYYLLSSVIYMNEEATPAIYRNALSVFSLGLTKQFDFWKITSRNRLIYQKSENKNVLDLPEITFNNSTYLKYLFNFRSTGGKLLAMLGFDLFYNTKYYASAYMPSLASFHRQNTKQIGNYPYFDVFLNLQLKRFKFFVKMEHVNSGWIDQNYFSVLHYPRNRRDLKFGLSWTFY
;
A
#
# COMPACT_ATOMS: atom_id res chain seq x y z
N ARG A 1 -2.19 3.52 -29.88
CA ARG A 1 -2.84 3.47 -28.54
C ARG A 1 -3.31 4.87 -28.20
N ASN A 2 -4.59 5.06 -28.02
CA ASN A 2 -5.11 6.32 -27.52
C ASN A 2 -5.38 6.16 -26.01
N HIS A 3 -4.91 7.12 -25.25
CA HIS A 3 -5.06 7.17 -23.81
C HIS A 3 -5.56 8.55 -23.45
N LEU A 4 -6.68 8.60 -22.76
CA LEU A 4 -7.23 9.81 -22.16
C LEU A 4 -7.25 9.62 -20.65
N SER A 5 -6.71 10.57 -19.92
CA SER A 5 -6.79 10.60 -18.46
C SER A 5 -7.27 11.96 -17.98
N THR A 6 -8.14 11.95 -16.99
CA THR A 6 -8.59 13.15 -16.29
C THR A 6 -8.33 12.95 -14.80
N ASN A 7 -7.70 13.95 -14.19
CA ASN A 7 -7.44 13.97 -12.75
C ASN A 7 -8.10 15.21 -12.14
N LEU A 8 -8.77 15.02 -11.01
CA LEU A 8 -9.29 16.07 -10.15
C LEU A 8 -8.74 15.86 -8.75
N ALA A 9 -8.09 16.88 -8.19
CA ALA A 9 -7.53 16.80 -6.85
C ALA A 9 -7.90 18.03 -6.03
N ILE A 10 -8.31 17.80 -4.79
CA ILE A 10 -8.51 18.82 -3.75
C ILE A 10 -7.62 18.45 -2.59
N SER A 11 -6.64 19.28 -2.31
CA SER A 11 -5.63 18.98 -1.29
C SER A 11 -5.51 20.08 -0.24
N SER A 12 -5.36 19.68 0.99
CA SER A 12 -5.04 20.52 2.13
C SER A 12 -4.02 19.80 3.02
N LYS A 13 -3.42 20.50 4.00
CA LYS A 13 -2.39 19.91 4.88
C LYS A 13 -2.79 18.59 5.58
N LYS A 14 -4.09 18.36 5.81
CA LYS A 14 -4.59 17.19 6.55
C LYS A 14 -5.67 16.41 5.83
N PHE A 15 -6.03 16.84 4.63
CA PHE A 15 -7.11 16.26 3.86
C PHE A 15 -6.78 16.34 2.38
N ASP A 16 -6.96 15.23 1.68
CA ASP A 16 -6.70 15.12 0.25
C ASP A 16 -7.75 14.20 -0.38
N ILE A 17 -8.38 14.70 -1.45
CA ILE A 17 -9.28 13.93 -2.31
C ILE A 17 -8.70 13.95 -3.70
N GLN A 18 -8.59 12.80 -4.32
CA GLN A 18 -8.11 12.62 -5.69
C GLN A 18 -9.06 11.72 -6.45
N GLY A 19 -9.57 12.19 -7.57
CA GLY A 19 -10.37 11.42 -8.51
C GLY A 19 -9.64 11.26 -9.83
N ASP A 20 -9.51 10.04 -10.31
CA ASP A 20 -8.86 9.72 -11.57
C ASP A 20 -9.81 8.93 -12.47
N TYR A 21 -9.87 9.28 -13.73
CA TYR A 21 -10.57 8.54 -14.76
C TYR A 21 -9.63 8.29 -15.93
N TYR A 22 -9.52 7.02 -16.31
CA TYR A 22 -8.67 6.58 -17.42
C TYR A 22 -9.54 5.91 -18.47
N LEU A 23 -9.36 6.28 -19.72
CA LEU A 23 -9.95 5.62 -20.87
C LEU A 23 -8.81 5.11 -21.78
N LEU A 24 -8.73 3.80 -21.90
CA LEU A 24 -7.68 3.11 -22.64
C LEU A 24 -8.30 2.43 -23.86
N SER A 25 -7.80 2.69 -25.04
CA SER A 25 -8.22 2.00 -26.27
C SER A 25 -7.17 0.99 -26.70
N SER A 26 -7.61 -0.16 -27.22
CA SER A 26 -6.74 -1.23 -27.75
C SER A 26 -5.71 -1.71 -26.71
N VAL A 27 -6.19 -2.17 -25.55
CA VAL A 27 -5.34 -2.66 -24.47
C VAL A 27 -4.76 -4.02 -24.86
N ILE A 28 -3.43 -4.14 -24.84
CA ILE A 28 -2.73 -5.42 -24.99
C ILE A 28 -2.47 -5.97 -23.59
N TYR A 29 -2.87 -7.18 -23.32
CA TYR A 29 -2.67 -7.88 -22.06
C TYR A 29 -2.29 -9.35 -22.33
N MET A 30 -1.72 -10.00 -21.32
CA MET A 30 -1.48 -11.44 -21.37
C MET A 30 -2.71 -12.15 -20.79
N ASN A 31 -3.33 -13.02 -21.59
CA ASN A 31 -4.51 -13.80 -21.20
C ASN A 31 -4.18 -14.90 -20.17
N GLU A 32 -5.12 -15.78 -19.88
CA GLU A 32 -4.97 -16.86 -18.92
C GLU A 32 -3.95 -17.92 -19.34
N GLU A 33 -3.75 -18.11 -20.65
CA GLU A 33 -2.74 -19.00 -21.23
C GLU A 33 -1.36 -18.33 -21.38
N ALA A 34 -1.19 -17.12 -20.81
CA ALA A 34 0.01 -16.30 -20.96
C ALA A 34 0.37 -15.99 -22.43
N THR A 35 -0.65 -15.90 -23.29
CA THR A 35 -0.49 -15.42 -24.67
C THR A 35 -0.96 -13.99 -24.80
N PRO A 36 -0.32 -13.16 -25.69
CA PRO A 36 -0.75 -11.79 -25.92
C PRO A 36 -2.16 -11.74 -26.52
N ALA A 37 -3.04 -10.97 -25.91
CA ALA A 37 -4.39 -10.69 -26.38
C ALA A 37 -4.63 -9.21 -26.51
N ILE A 38 -5.55 -8.81 -27.39
CA ILE A 38 -5.92 -7.40 -27.62
C ILE A 38 -7.39 -7.21 -27.27
N TYR A 39 -7.64 -6.35 -26.30
CA TYR A 39 -8.98 -5.84 -26.04
C TYR A 39 -9.21 -4.58 -26.88
N ARG A 40 -10.02 -4.72 -27.95
CA ARG A 40 -10.21 -3.64 -28.94
C ARG A 40 -11.16 -2.55 -28.49
N ASN A 41 -12.07 -2.87 -27.56
CA ASN A 41 -12.99 -1.87 -27.03
C ASN A 41 -12.26 -0.89 -26.10
N ALA A 42 -12.90 0.23 -25.79
CA ALA A 42 -12.41 1.12 -24.76
C ALA A 42 -12.53 0.45 -23.38
N LEU A 43 -11.50 0.53 -22.57
CA LEU A 43 -11.48 0.10 -21.19
C LEU A 43 -11.44 1.34 -20.29
N SER A 44 -12.49 1.53 -19.51
CA SER A 44 -12.52 2.60 -18.52
C SER A 44 -12.09 2.11 -17.14
N VAL A 45 -11.33 2.94 -16.45
CA VAL A 45 -10.91 2.72 -15.06
C VAL A 45 -11.17 3.99 -14.27
N PHE A 46 -11.94 3.86 -13.20
CA PHE A 46 -12.20 4.93 -12.25
C PHE A 46 -11.46 4.67 -10.94
N SER A 47 -10.87 5.72 -10.35
CA SER A 47 -10.25 5.68 -9.03
C SER A 47 -10.62 6.90 -8.21
N LEU A 48 -10.97 6.71 -6.95
CA LEU A 48 -11.23 7.77 -5.98
C LEU A 48 -10.40 7.53 -4.73
N GLY A 49 -9.46 8.42 -4.46
CA GLY A 49 -8.60 8.41 -3.29
C GLY A 49 -9.03 9.46 -2.27
N LEU A 50 -9.10 9.07 -1.01
CA LEU A 50 -9.36 9.93 0.13
C LEU A 50 -8.25 9.75 1.16
N THR A 51 -7.53 10.82 1.49
CA THR A 51 -6.55 10.82 2.57
C THR A 51 -6.98 11.80 3.65
N LYS A 52 -6.99 11.36 4.91
CA LYS A 52 -7.32 12.18 6.06
C LYS A 52 -6.34 11.93 7.19
N GLN A 53 -5.78 13.01 7.74
CA GLN A 53 -4.96 12.98 8.95
C GLN A 53 -5.76 13.53 10.12
N PHE A 54 -5.75 12.78 11.22
CA PHE A 54 -6.28 13.17 12.50
C PHE A 54 -5.12 13.35 13.47
N ASP A 55 -5.07 14.51 14.14
CA ASP A 55 -4.11 14.77 15.21
C ASP A 55 -4.89 15.01 16.49
N PHE A 56 -4.67 14.15 17.46
CA PHE A 56 -5.27 14.26 18.78
C PHE A 56 -4.17 14.16 19.85
N TRP A 57 -3.92 15.26 20.56
CA TRP A 57 -2.86 15.36 21.56
C TRP A 57 -1.49 14.91 21.00
N LYS A 58 -0.95 13.76 21.42
CA LYS A 58 0.32 13.19 20.97
C LYS A 58 0.15 12.10 19.90
N ILE A 59 -1.09 11.80 19.53
CA ILE A 59 -1.41 10.74 18.56
C ILE A 59 -1.67 11.40 17.21
N THR A 60 -1.04 10.86 16.17
CA THR A 60 -1.33 11.19 14.78
C THR A 60 -1.81 9.91 14.09
N SER A 61 -2.94 9.99 13.40
CA SER A 61 -3.48 8.90 12.59
C SER A 61 -3.70 9.39 11.17
N ARG A 62 -2.99 8.81 10.22
CA ARG A 62 -3.15 9.08 8.79
C ARG A 62 -3.84 7.92 8.12
N ASN A 63 -4.97 8.19 7.49
CA ASN A 63 -5.81 7.20 6.85
C ASN A 63 -5.88 7.51 5.36
N ARG A 64 -5.72 6.50 4.52
CA ARG A 64 -5.91 6.58 3.08
C ARG A 64 -6.85 5.48 2.63
N LEU A 65 -7.96 5.86 2.05
CA LEU A 65 -8.94 4.98 1.43
C LEU A 65 -8.90 5.20 -0.09
N ILE A 66 -8.83 4.13 -0.85
CA ILE A 66 -8.90 4.17 -2.31
C ILE A 66 -10.05 3.26 -2.72
N TYR A 67 -10.98 3.81 -3.49
CA TYR A 67 -11.98 3.06 -4.22
C TYR A 67 -11.61 3.08 -5.70
N GLN A 68 -11.60 1.92 -6.34
CA GLN A 68 -11.27 1.83 -7.77
C GLN A 68 -12.12 0.75 -8.44
N LYS A 69 -12.43 1.00 -9.70
CA LYS A 69 -13.26 0.08 -10.49
C LYS A 69 -12.81 0.08 -11.94
N SER A 70 -12.59 -1.09 -12.47
CA SER A 70 -12.40 -1.33 -13.90
C SER A 70 -13.73 -1.76 -14.51
N GLU A 71 -14.03 -1.27 -15.69
CA GLU A 71 -15.23 -1.65 -16.45
C GLU A 71 -15.21 -3.15 -16.83
N ASN A 72 -14.05 -3.67 -17.17
CA ASN A 72 -13.90 -5.06 -17.56
C ASN A 72 -12.86 -5.77 -16.69
N LYS A 73 -13.36 -6.48 -15.66
CA LYS A 73 -12.52 -7.30 -14.77
C LYS A 73 -11.81 -8.44 -15.50
N ASN A 74 -12.29 -8.82 -16.68
CA ASN A 74 -11.65 -9.85 -17.50
C ASN A 74 -10.39 -9.37 -18.21
N VAL A 75 -10.16 -8.08 -18.31
CA VAL A 75 -8.95 -7.49 -18.88
C VAL A 75 -8.05 -6.95 -17.76
N LEU A 76 -8.66 -6.28 -16.78
CA LEU A 76 -7.96 -5.68 -15.64
C LEU A 76 -8.83 -5.84 -14.38
N ASP A 77 -8.44 -6.74 -13.49
CA ASP A 77 -9.07 -6.88 -12.17
C ASP A 77 -8.25 -6.15 -11.11
N LEU A 78 -8.91 -5.28 -10.37
CA LEU A 78 -8.32 -4.43 -9.33
C LEU A 78 -9.07 -4.65 -8.01
N PRO A 79 -8.41 -4.54 -6.86
CA PRO A 79 -9.12 -4.50 -5.59
C PRO A 79 -10.01 -3.26 -5.54
N GLU A 80 -11.31 -3.45 -5.32
CA GLU A 80 -12.28 -2.33 -5.33
C GLU A 80 -12.00 -1.33 -4.21
N ILE A 81 -11.58 -1.83 -3.04
CA ILE A 81 -11.25 -0.99 -1.90
C ILE A 81 -9.85 -1.34 -1.41
N THR A 82 -9.04 -0.31 -1.19
CA THR A 82 -7.74 -0.40 -0.53
C THR A 82 -7.70 0.59 0.62
N PHE A 83 -7.29 0.15 1.79
CA PHE A 83 -7.17 0.97 2.99
C PHE A 83 -5.76 0.90 3.55
N ASN A 84 -5.18 2.06 3.82
CA ASN A 84 -3.90 2.22 4.51
C ASN A 84 -4.11 3.11 5.73
N ASN A 85 -3.63 2.67 6.87
CA ASN A 85 -3.59 3.46 8.09
C ASN A 85 -2.17 3.47 8.63
N SER A 86 -1.74 4.64 9.13
CA SER A 86 -0.52 4.79 9.91
C SER A 86 -0.85 5.61 11.15
N THR A 87 -0.81 4.98 12.30
CA THR A 87 -1.14 5.62 13.58
C THR A 87 0.05 5.51 14.51
N TYR A 88 0.46 6.63 15.10
CA TYR A 88 1.60 6.68 16.00
C TYR A 88 1.45 7.72 17.10
N LEU A 89 2.03 7.40 18.25
CA LEU A 89 2.20 8.27 19.41
C LEU A 89 3.57 8.94 19.32
N LYS A 90 3.61 10.27 19.46
CA LYS A 90 4.85 11.06 19.57
C LYS A 90 5.09 11.46 21.03
N TYR A 91 6.28 11.18 21.52
CA TYR A 91 6.69 11.60 22.84
C TYR A 91 8.09 12.20 22.82
N LEU A 92 8.25 13.37 23.44
CA LEU A 92 9.52 14.07 23.58
C LEU A 92 10.06 13.90 25.00
N PHE A 93 11.12 13.11 25.13
CA PHE A 93 11.86 12.97 26.38
C PHE A 93 12.90 14.08 26.49
N ASN A 94 12.88 14.83 27.60
CA ASN A 94 13.88 15.84 27.91
C ASN A 94 14.83 15.30 28.99
N PHE A 95 16.09 15.14 28.67
CA PHE A 95 17.13 14.69 29.62
C PHE A 95 17.72 15.90 30.34
N ARG A 96 17.38 16.07 31.63
CA ARG A 96 17.87 17.21 32.44
C ARG A 96 19.39 17.24 32.58
N SER A 97 20.04 16.08 32.72
CA SER A 97 21.49 15.96 32.94
C SER A 97 22.35 16.33 31.73
N THR A 98 21.86 16.08 30.51
CA THR A 98 22.61 16.30 29.26
C THR A 98 22.03 17.40 28.38
N GLY A 99 20.89 17.97 28.74
CA GLY A 99 20.15 18.92 27.90
C GLY A 99 19.65 18.29 26.59
N GLY A 100 19.75 16.96 26.43
CA GLY A 100 19.34 16.23 25.23
C GLY A 100 17.83 16.09 25.11
N LYS A 101 17.35 16.05 23.87
CA LYS A 101 15.92 15.81 23.55
C LYS A 101 15.84 14.57 22.66
N LEU A 102 15.12 13.54 23.13
CA LEU A 102 14.83 12.33 22.37
C LEU A 102 13.36 12.37 21.93
N LEU A 103 13.14 12.40 20.63
CA LEU A 103 11.81 12.19 20.05
C LEU A 103 11.61 10.69 19.81
N ALA A 104 10.62 10.11 20.49
CA ALA A 104 10.18 8.74 20.28
C ALA A 104 8.83 8.73 19.58
N MET A 105 8.71 7.87 18.56
CA MET A 105 7.45 7.63 17.86
C MET A 105 7.20 6.11 17.86
N LEU A 106 6.18 5.68 18.60
CA LEU A 106 5.70 4.30 18.64
C LEU A 106 4.39 4.22 17.88
N GLY A 107 4.28 3.31 16.94
CA GLY A 107 3.08 3.23 16.11
C GLY A 107 2.90 1.89 15.42
N PHE A 108 1.85 1.87 14.61
CA PHE A 108 1.53 0.74 13.75
C PHE A 108 1.08 1.22 12.37
N ASP A 109 1.32 0.38 11.39
CA ASP A 109 0.81 0.50 10.02
C ASP A 109 -0.16 -0.66 9.76
N LEU A 110 -1.28 -0.34 9.12
CA LEU A 110 -2.28 -1.32 8.67
C LEU A 110 -2.48 -1.14 7.17
N PHE A 111 -2.38 -2.23 6.43
CA PHE A 111 -2.73 -2.31 5.02
C PHE A 111 -3.81 -3.37 4.80
N TYR A 112 -4.86 -3.01 4.07
CA TYR A 112 -5.93 -3.91 3.69
C TYR A 112 -6.40 -3.63 2.26
N ASN A 113 -6.74 -4.68 1.53
CA ASN A 113 -7.43 -4.58 0.25
C ASN A 113 -8.47 -5.69 0.09
N THR A 114 -9.54 -5.42 -0.66
CA THR A 114 -10.56 -6.40 -1.01
C THR A 114 -10.01 -7.49 -1.94
N LYS A 115 -10.70 -8.62 -2.01
CA LYS A 115 -10.34 -9.73 -2.91
C LYS A 115 -10.40 -9.33 -4.37
N TYR A 116 -9.43 -9.79 -5.15
CA TYR A 116 -9.38 -9.63 -6.59
C TYR A 116 -8.49 -10.72 -7.21
N TYR A 117 -8.57 -10.91 -8.52
CA TYR A 117 -7.70 -11.81 -9.27
C TYR A 117 -6.43 -11.06 -9.70
N ALA A 118 -5.40 -11.07 -8.85
CA ALA A 118 -4.11 -10.51 -9.24
C ALA A 118 -3.47 -11.35 -10.35
N SER A 119 -2.71 -10.69 -11.22
CA SER A 119 -1.94 -11.39 -12.25
C SER A 119 -0.99 -12.42 -11.63
N ALA A 120 -0.84 -13.56 -12.29
CA ALA A 120 0.17 -14.55 -11.97
C ALA A 120 1.47 -14.27 -12.73
N TYR A 121 2.59 -14.67 -12.17
CA TYR A 121 3.89 -14.55 -12.84
C TYR A 121 4.27 -15.86 -13.48
N MET A 122 4.66 -15.83 -14.78
CA MET A 122 5.16 -16.97 -15.53
C MET A 122 6.67 -16.83 -15.75
N PRO A 123 7.50 -17.61 -15.03
CA PRO A 123 8.97 -17.47 -15.09
C PRO A 123 9.53 -17.75 -16.49
N SER A 124 8.97 -18.69 -17.24
CA SER A 124 9.44 -19.07 -18.59
C SER A 124 9.34 -17.93 -19.60
N LEU A 125 8.38 -17.02 -19.43
CA LEU A 125 8.19 -15.85 -20.29
C LEU A 125 8.62 -14.54 -19.63
N ALA A 126 9.08 -14.59 -18.38
CA ALA A 126 9.41 -13.42 -17.55
C ALA A 126 8.28 -12.37 -17.56
N SER A 127 7.02 -12.79 -17.59
CA SER A 127 5.87 -11.90 -17.74
C SER A 127 4.75 -12.21 -16.77
N PHE A 128 3.94 -11.19 -16.49
CA PHE A 128 2.70 -11.36 -15.74
C PHE A 128 1.56 -11.64 -16.70
N HIS A 129 0.74 -12.63 -16.38
CA HIS A 129 -0.44 -12.99 -17.13
C HIS A 129 -1.68 -12.99 -16.24
N ARG A 130 -2.83 -12.89 -16.83
CA ARG A 130 -4.09 -12.98 -16.12
C ARG A 130 -4.31 -14.39 -15.58
N GLN A 131 -5.02 -14.50 -14.48
CA GLN A 131 -5.48 -15.78 -13.92
C GLN A 131 -6.87 -15.61 -13.28
N ASN A 132 -7.65 -16.67 -13.23
CA ASN A 132 -8.97 -16.75 -12.62
C ASN A 132 -9.08 -17.89 -11.60
N THR A 133 -7.95 -18.49 -11.22
CA THR A 133 -7.91 -19.68 -10.35
C THR A 133 -8.03 -19.34 -8.88
N LYS A 134 -7.40 -18.22 -8.44
CA LYS A 134 -7.39 -17.82 -7.03
C LYS A 134 -7.46 -16.33 -6.85
N GLN A 135 -8.42 -15.87 -6.05
CA GLN A 135 -8.44 -14.51 -5.56
C GLN A 135 -7.47 -14.32 -4.40
N ILE A 136 -6.74 -13.22 -4.41
CA ILE A 136 -5.89 -12.77 -3.31
C ILE A 136 -6.45 -11.50 -2.69
N GLY A 137 -5.97 -11.13 -1.51
CA GLY A 137 -6.46 -10.01 -0.73
C GLY A 137 -7.40 -10.45 0.39
N ASN A 138 -8.17 -9.50 0.94
CA ASN A 138 -9.00 -9.68 2.14
C ASN A 138 -8.19 -10.13 3.37
N TYR A 139 -6.93 -9.71 3.42
CA TYR A 139 -6.01 -9.98 4.50
C TYR A 139 -5.41 -8.68 5.02
N PRO A 140 -5.60 -8.33 6.30
CA PRO A 140 -4.99 -7.16 6.89
C PRO A 140 -3.51 -7.44 7.21
N TYR A 141 -2.59 -6.61 6.68
CA TYR A 141 -1.18 -6.59 7.11
C TYR A 141 -1.02 -5.60 8.23
N PHE A 142 -0.45 -6.06 9.33
CA PHE A 142 -0.24 -5.25 10.51
C PHE A 142 1.24 -5.24 10.88
N ASP A 143 1.82 -4.05 10.87
CA ASP A 143 3.21 -3.79 11.23
C ASP A 143 3.25 -2.93 12.49
N VAL A 144 4.27 -3.10 13.32
CA VAL A 144 4.53 -2.25 14.49
C VAL A 144 5.92 -1.64 14.36
N PHE A 145 6.06 -0.38 14.70
CA PHE A 145 7.34 0.31 14.60
C PHE A 145 7.64 1.22 15.79
N LEU A 146 8.93 1.39 16.06
CA LEU A 146 9.49 2.35 16.99
C LEU A 146 10.56 3.16 16.27
N ASN A 147 10.37 4.48 16.19
CA ASN A 147 11.36 5.42 15.66
C ASN A 147 11.87 6.30 16.78
N LEU A 148 13.17 6.42 16.91
CA LEU A 148 13.87 7.26 17.89
C LEU A 148 14.73 8.28 17.16
N GLN A 149 14.63 9.55 17.54
CA GLN A 149 15.47 10.61 17.00
C GLN A 149 16.12 11.41 18.13
N LEU A 150 17.46 11.36 18.17
CA LEU A 150 18.28 12.14 19.08
C LEU A 150 19.17 13.09 18.28
N LYS A 151 18.83 14.38 18.23
CA LYS A 151 19.53 15.36 17.39
C LYS A 151 19.62 14.90 15.94
N ARG A 152 20.81 14.55 15.46
CA ARG A 152 21.12 14.09 14.09
C ARG A 152 21.10 12.56 13.94
N PHE A 153 20.97 11.83 15.03
CA PHE A 153 20.90 10.39 15.07
C PHE A 153 19.44 9.93 15.00
N LYS A 154 19.15 9.02 14.08
CA LYS A 154 17.84 8.37 13.96
C LYS A 154 18.03 6.87 14.02
N PHE A 155 17.22 6.22 14.83
CA PHE A 155 17.19 4.75 14.95
C PHE A 155 15.75 4.29 14.73
N PHE A 156 15.55 3.20 14.01
CA PHE A 156 14.25 2.58 13.86
C PHE A 156 14.32 1.08 14.10
N VAL A 157 13.22 0.56 14.63
CA VAL A 157 12.90 -0.87 14.69
C VAL A 157 11.50 -1.01 14.14
N LYS A 158 11.31 -1.97 13.24
CA LYS A 158 9.99 -2.29 12.65
C LYS A 158 9.82 -3.82 12.65
N MET A 159 8.73 -4.29 13.21
CA MET A 159 8.29 -5.65 13.06
C MET A 159 7.18 -5.69 12.01
N GLU A 160 7.49 -6.23 10.85
CA GLU A 160 6.55 -6.39 9.76
C GLU A 160 5.71 -7.66 9.95
N HIS A 161 4.46 -7.59 9.48
CA HIS A 161 3.53 -8.71 9.42
C HIS A 161 3.37 -9.43 10.78
N VAL A 162 3.16 -8.62 11.85
CA VAL A 162 3.05 -9.12 13.23
C VAL A 162 1.95 -10.18 13.36
N ASN A 163 0.86 -10.03 12.61
CA ASN A 163 -0.28 -10.94 12.59
C ASN A 163 -0.10 -12.18 11.69
N SER A 164 1.13 -12.44 11.19
CA SER A 164 1.43 -13.65 10.42
C SER A 164 1.12 -14.92 11.24
N GLY A 165 0.26 -15.77 10.68
CA GLY A 165 -0.16 -17.01 11.32
C GLY A 165 -1.37 -16.90 12.25
N TRP A 166 -1.96 -15.71 12.45
CA TRP A 166 -3.15 -15.52 13.30
C TRP A 166 -4.46 -15.69 12.53
N ILE A 167 -4.41 -15.36 11.24
CA ILE A 167 -5.55 -15.39 10.32
C ILE A 167 -5.15 -16.25 9.13
N ASP A 168 -6.07 -16.48 8.21
CA ASP A 168 -5.87 -17.22 6.96
C ASP A 168 -4.55 -16.82 6.25
N GLN A 169 -3.92 -17.77 5.56
CA GLN A 169 -2.62 -17.58 4.90
C GLN A 169 -2.74 -16.90 3.53
N ASN A 170 -3.77 -16.09 3.28
CA ASN A 170 -4.00 -15.43 1.98
C ASN A 170 -3.19 -14.13 1.80
N TYR A 171 -1.94 -14.12 2.27
CA TYR A 171 -1.04 -12.97 2.19
C TYR A 171 -0.12 -13.02 0.96
N PHE A 172 -0.70 -13.26 -0.21
CA PHE A 172 0.04 -13.26 -1.47
C PHE A 172 0.19 -11.85 -2.04
N SER A 173 1.36 -11.54 -2.60
CA SER A 173 1.57 -10.35 -3.44
C SER A 173 1.20 -10.63 -4.90
N VAL A 174 1.51 -11.83 -5.35
CA VAL A 174 1.21 -12.42 -6.66
C VAL A 174 0.84 -13.86 -6.40
N LEU A 175 0.06 -14.49 -7.26
CA LEU A 175 -0.27 -15.90 -7.14
C LEU A 175 1.01 -16.74 -6.99
N HIS A 176 1.05 -17.63 -6.00
CA HIS A 176 2.20 -18.46 -5.58
C HIS A 176 3.39 -17.69 -4.97
N TYR A 177 3.34 -16.36 -4.86
CA TYR A 177 4.39 -15.56 -4.23
C TYR A 177 3.84 -14.92 -2.95
N PRO A 178 3.93 -15.61 -1.80
CA PRO A 178 3.50 -15.04 -0.54
C PRO A 178 4.45 -13.89 -0.15
N ARG A 179 3.92 -12.92 0.57
CA ARG A 179 4.76 -11.93 1.25
C ARG A 179 5.52 -12.60 2.39
N ASN A 180 6.59 -11.94 2.84
CA ASN A 180 7.36 -12.42 3.98
C ASN A 180 6.46 -12.66 5.19
N ARG A 181 6.79 -13.68 5.95
CA ARG A 181 6.23 -13.90 7.28
C ARG A 181 6.70 -12.76 8.21
N ARG A 182 6.48 -12.93 9.50
CA ARG A 182 6.96 -11.97 10.49
C ARG A 182 8.46 -11.72 10.33
N ASP A 183 8.83 -10.45 10.17
CA ASP A 183 10.22 -10.04 9.92
C ASP A 183 10.57 -8.83 10.79
N LEU A 184 11.75 -8.85 11.42
CA LEU A 184 12.25 -7.75 12.23
C LEU A 184 13.28 -6.95 11.46
N LYS A 185 12.99 -5.68 11.24
CA LYS A 185 13.90 -4.73 10.57
C LYS A 185 14.34 -3.66 11.54
N PHE A 186 15.61 -3.32 11.49
CA PHE A 186 16.14 -2.20 12.23
C PHE A 186 17.20 -1.46 11.40
N GLY A 187 17.43 -0.21 11.74
CA GLY A 187 18.45 0.58 11.07
C GLY A 187 18.71 1.89 11.78
N LEU A 188 19.81 2.50 11.41
CA LEU A 188 20.23 3.78 11.94
C LEU A 188 20.70 4.71 10.81
N SER A 189 20.49 6.00 11.02
CA SER A 189 20.95 7.05 10.12
C SER A 189 21.58 8.16 10.93
N TRP A 190 22.72 8.64 10.48
CA TRP A 190 23.43 9.74 11.13
C TRP A 190 23.79 10.79 10.09
N THR A 191 23.49 12.05 10.37
CA THR A 191 23.84 13.20 9.52
C THR A 191 25.07 13.89 10.06
N PHE A 192 26.15 13.93 9.28
CA PHE A 192 27.48 14.43 9.65
C PHE A 192 27.65 15.94 9.32
N TYR A 193 26.72 16.84 9.64
CA TYR A 193 26.93 18.30 9.45
C TYR A 193 26.38 19.09 10.62
#